data_66e7343f222b4c53900b66103544539e
#
_entry.id   66e7343f222b4c53900b66103544539e
#
_cell.length_a   1.000
_cell.length_b   1.000
_cell.length_c   1.000
_cell.angle_alpha   90.00
_cell.angle_beta   90.00
_cell.angle_gamma   90.00
#
_symmetry.space_group_name_H-M   'P 1'
#
loop_
_entity.id
_entity.type
_entity.pdbx_description
1 polymer ?
#
loop_
_entity_poly.entity_id
_entity_poly.type
_entity_poly.pdbx_seq_one_letter_code
_entity_poly.pdbx_strand_id
1 'polypeptide(L)'
;MKNLIPFFAIALLTLASCENKEALLKDDQIAQLQDQIETMKSTNAGLLDRMSDLSVVSKTGAESIQKSLENISRQTEYIEDLNKKVQSKDSVNLSLVMNLKRSLSNINDTDIQVEVRGGLVHVSISDKLLFKSGSSSINKKADDVLAKIASVINDHDQLQVLVEGHTDNVPMNTSCITDNWDLSVKRATAVVRSLANEHYVSPERLTAAGRASYVPKDDNDSAQGRSRNRRTEIIIQPRLDQFFQLMEAPEALN
;
A
#
# COMPACT_ATOMS: atom_id res chain seq x y z
N MET A 1 -6.87 18.44 -49.90
CA MET A 1 -5.96 17.87 -48.94
C MET A 1 -6.23 18.56 -47.59
N LYS A 2 -7.13 18.01 -46.81
CA LYS A 2 -7.60 18.59 -45.54
C LYS A 2 -7.71 17.48 -44.50
N ASN A 3 -7.09 17.73 -43.35
CA ASN A 3 -7.44 17.22 -42.03
C ASN A 3 -7.29 15.71 -41.73
N LEU A 4 -6.12 15.35 -41.18
CA LEU A 4 -5.98 14.11 -40.41
C LEU A 4 -5.02 14.32 -39.21
N ILE A 5 -5.37 15.23 -38.29
CA ILE A 5 -4.74 15.34 -36.97
C ILE A 5 -5.80 15.92 -36.02
N PRO A 6 -6.69 15.13 -35.45
CA PRO A 6 -7.04 15.32 -34.05
C PRO A 6 -7.37 14.06 -33.23
N PHE A 7 -7.13 12.83 -33.74
CA PHE A 7 -7.58 11.65 -33.00
C PHE A 7 -6.58 11.16 -31.94
N PHE A 8 -5.29 11.52 -32.03
CA PHE A 8 -4.27 11.07 -31.09
C PHE A 8 -4.19 11.92 -29.79
N ALA A 9 -4.68 13.15 -29.83
CA ALA A 9 -4.67 14.03 -28.66
C ALA A 9 -5.81 13.71 -27.66
N ILE A 10 -6.88 13.06 -28.10
CA ILE A 10 -8.03 12.73 -27.27
C ILE A 10 -7.77 11.46 -26.43
N ALA A 11 -7.00 10.52 -26.93
CA ALA A 11 -6.67 9.27 -26.21
C ALA A 11 -5.68 9.46 -25.04
N LEU A 12 -4.81 10.50 -25.10
CA LEU A 12 -3.88 10.80 -24.00
C LEU A 12 -4.56 11.55 -22.83
N LEU A 13 -5.66 12.26 -23.11
CA LEU A 13 -6.43 12.99 -22.10
C LEU A 13 -7.36 12.10 -21.26
N THR A 14 -7.71 10.92 -21.75
CA THR A 14 -8.62 10.01 -21.03
C THR A 14 -7.90 9.13 -19.99
N LEU A 15 -6.60 8.87 -20.13
CA LEU A 15 -5.82 8.07 -19.17
C LEU A 15 -5.37 8.91 -17.96
N ALA A 16 -5.09 10.18 -18.13
CA ALA A 16 -4.81 11.10 -17.02
C ALA A 16 -6.07 11.44 -16.18
N SER A 17 -7.28 11.17 -16.70
CA SER A 17 -8.55 11.47 -16.05
C SER A 17 -8.96 10.45 -15.00
N CYS A 18 -8.45 9.21 -15.02
CA CYS A 18 -8.86 8.17 -14.07
C CYS A 18 -8.09 8.23 -12.74
N GLU A 19 -6.78 8.47 -12.75
CA GLU A 19 -5.98 8.62 -11.52
C GLU A 19 -6.33 9.89 -10.74
N ASN A 20 -6.66 10.96 -11.48
CA ASN A 20 -7.10 12.22 -10.85
C ASN A 20 -8.50 12.13 -10.21
N LYS A 21 -9.34 11.20 -10.65
CA LYS A 21 -10.72 11.07 -10.16
C LYS A 21 -10.81 10.44 -8.78
N GLU A 22 -9.93 9.52 -8.45
CA GLU A 22 -9.90 8.85 -7.13
C GLU A 22 -9.26 9.74 -6.06
N ALA A 23 -8.24 10.51 -6.41
CA ALA A 23 -7.66 11.54 -5.55
C ALA A 23 -8.66 12.69 -5.31
N LEU A 24 -9.31 13.18 -6.36
CA LEU A 24 -10.36 14.21 -6.22
C LEU A 24 -11.56 13.74 -5.37
N LEU A 25 -11.95 12.46 -5.47
CA LEU A 25 -13.04 11.90 -4.66
C LEU A 25 -12.67 11.81 -3.18
N LYS A 26 -11.41 11.54 -2.86
CA LYS A 26 -10.93 11.53 -1.45
C LYS A 26 -10.81 12.93 -0.88
N ASP A 27 -10.33 13.87 -1.67
CA ASP A 27 -10.27 15.28 -1.25
C ASP A 27 -11.67 15.89 -1.08
N ASP A 28 -12.63 15.54 -1.95
CA ASP A 28 -14.03 15.94 -1.79
C ASP A 28 -14.69 15.32 -0.54
N GLN A 29 -14.39 14.06 -0.22
CA GLN A 29 -14.90 13.44 0.99
C GLN A 29 -14.31 14.08 2.27
N ILE A 30 -13.02 14.42 2.26
CA ILE A 30 -12.36 15.12 3.37
C ILE A 30 -12.95 16.54 3.52
N ALA A 31 -13.16 17.26 2.42
CA ALA A 31 -13.79 18.56 2.45
C ALA A 31 -15.25 18.51 2.94
N GLN A 32 -16.03 17.51 2.52
CA GLN A 32 -17.39 17.30 3.02
C GLN A 32 -17.44 16.96 4.52
N LEU A 33 -16.52 16.15 5.01
CA LEU A 33 -16.43 15.85 6.45
C LEU A 33 -16.00 17.07 7.26
N GLN A 34 -15.10 17.89 6.74
CA GLN A 34 -14.70 19.15 7.38
C GLN A 34 -15.84 20.15 7.42
N ASP A 35 -16.61 20.28 6.32
CA ASP A 35 -17.80 21.15 6.24
C ASP A 35 -18.91 20.67 7.19
N GLN A 36 -19.13 19.35 7.30
CA GLN A 36 -20.07 18.79 8.28
C GLN A 36 -19.65 19.07 9.73
N ILE A 37 -18.34 18.99 10.03
CA ILE A 37 -17.81 19.31 11.37
C ILE A 37 -17.98 20.81 11.66
N GLU A 38 -17.73 21.68 10.69
CA GLU A 38 -17.90 23.13 10.83
C GLU A 38 -19.39 23.51 11.03
N THR A 39 -20.26 22.89 10.26
CA THR A 39 -21.73 23.05 10.38
C THR A 39 -22.24 22.56 11.74
N MET A 40 -21.73 21.42 12.25
CA MET A 40 -22.07 20.91 13.58
C MET A 40 -21.56 21.84 14.72
N LYS A 41 -20.32 22.35 14.58
CA LYS A 41 -19.77 23.32 15.54
C LYS A 41 -20.60 24.61 15.59
N SER A 42 -20.97 25.14 14.41
CA SER A 42 -21.81 26.33 14.28
C SER A 42 -23.21 26.13 14.86
N THR A 43 -23.83 24.97 14.60
CA THR A 43 -25.16 24.63 15.13
C THR A 43 -25.15 24.50 16.64
N ASN A 44 -24.12 23.85 17.21
CA ASN A 44 -23.99 23.72 18.66
C ASN A 44 -23.72 25.07 19.37
N ALA A 45 -22.92 25.94 18.72
CA ALA A 45 -22.72 27.31 19.25
C ALA A 45 -24.01 28.13 19.21
N GLY A 46 -24.79 28.02 18.14
CA GLY A 46 -26.10 28.70 18.04
C GLY A 46 -27.15 28.16 19.02
N LEU A 47 -27.08 26.84 19.32
CA LEU A 47 -27.93 26.26 20.37
C LEU A 47 -27.53 26.78 21.78
N LEU A 48 -26.24 26.92 22.07
CA LEU A 48 -25.75 27.48 23.31
C LEU A 48 -26.20 28.95 23.51
N ASP A 49 -26.13 29.74 22.43
CA ASP A 49 -26.56 31.15 22.45
C ASP A 49 -28.08 31.28 22.72
N ARG A 50 -28.90 30.47 22.04
CA ARG A 50 -30.35 30.41 22.29
C ARG A 50 -30.75 29.88 23.66
N MET A 51 -29.93 28.99 24.23
CA MET A 51 -30.17 28.47 25.60
C MET A 51 -29.79 29.49 26.68
N SER A 52 -28.85 30.38 26.39
CA SER A 52 -28.54 31.54 27.24
C SER A 52 -29.71 32.52 27.37
N ASP A 53 -30.46 32.69 26.27
CA ASP A 53 -31.65 33.55 26.23
C ASP A 53 -32.91 32.91 26.85
N LEU A 54 -32.96 31.59 26.90
CA LEU A 54 -34.00 30.84 27.55
C LEU A 54 -33.58 30.53 28.99
N SER A 55 -33.96 31.38 29.92
CA SER A 55 -33.68 31.35 31.37
C SER A 55 -34.13 30.08 32.12
N VAL A 56 -34.20 28.90 31.42
CA VAL A 56 -34.64 27.62 31.96
C VAL A 56 -33.76 26.47 31.48
N VAL A 57 -32.43 26.62 31.48
CA VAL A 57 -31.59 25.45 31.27
C VAL A 57 -31.07 24.93 32.59
N SER A 58 -31.54 23.78 33.01
CA SER A 58 -31.03 23.06 34.16
C SER A 58 -29.50 22.93 34.04
N LYS A 59 -28.76 23.19 35.10
CA LYS A 59 -27.30 23.03 35.21
C LYS A 59 -26.80 21.72 34.60
N THR A 60 -27.60 20.66 34.70
CA THR A 60 -27.35 19.33 34.13
C THR A 60 -27.32 19.33 32.59
N GLY A 61 -28.15 20.18 31.94
CA GLY A 61 -28.16 20.32 30.48
C GLY A 61 -26.90 21.05 29.96
N ALA A 62 -26.49 22.11 30.64
CA ALA A 62 -25.26 22.82 30.30
C ALA A 62 -24.00 21.95 30.45
N GLU A 63 -23.92 21.19 31.55
CA GLU A 63 -22.82 20.25 31.80
C GLU A 63 -22.77 19.13 30.69
N SER A 64 -23.95 18.63 30.29
CA SER A 64 -24.03 17.63 29.21
C SER A 64 -23.57 18.19 27.87
N ILE A 65 -23.93 19.44 27.55
CA ILE A 65 -23.47 20.10 26.31
C ILE A 65 -21.96 20.36 26.37
N GLN A 66 -21.45 20.80 27.51
CA GLN A 66 -20.01 21.01 27.67
C GLN A 66 -19.21 19.71 27.50
N LYS A 67 -19.68 18.59 28.08
CA LYS A 67 -19.09 17.26 27.84
C LYS A 67 -19.14 16.87 26.36
N SER A 68 -20.24 17.17 25.68
CA SER A 68 -20.37 16.90 24.23
C SER A 68 -19.39 17.72 23.41
N LEU A 69 -19.19 18.99 23.73
CA LEU A 69 -18.21 19.87 23.08
C LEU A 69 -16.77 19.41 23.35
N GLU A 70 -16.45 18.98 24.57
CA GLU A 70 -15.14 18.39 24.87
C GLU A 70 -14.90 17.08 24.13
N ASN A 71 -15.93 16.26 23.95
CA ASN A 71 -15.84 15.04 23.13
C ASN A 71 -15.62 15.35 21.64
N ILE A 72 -16.34 16.33 21.10
CA ILE A 72 -16.16 16.79 19.71
C ILE A 72 -14.75 17.35 19.52
N SER A 73 -14.24 18.12 20.46
CA SER A 73 -12.88 18.65 20.42
C SER A 73 -11.84 17.53 20.39
N ARG A 74 -11.97 16.52 21.26
CA ARG A 74 -11.08 15.35 21.28
C ARG A 74 -11.17 14.53 20.01
N GLN A 75 -12.37 14.35 19.45
CA GLN A 75 -12.55 13.65 18.18
C GLN A 75 -11.91 14.42 17.02
N THR A 76 -11.99 15.74 17.03
CA THR A 76 -11.37 16.59 16.01
C THR A 76 -9.84 16.46 16.06
N GLU A 77 -9.26 16.52 17.25
CA GLU A 77 -7.82 16.35 17.46
C GLU A 77 -7.35 14.97 17.03
N TYR A 78 -8.12 13.93 17.33
CA TYR A 78 -7.86 12.56 16.87
C TYR A 78 -7.89 12.43 15.33
N ILE A 79 -8.87 13.06 14.67
CA ILE A 79 -8.97 13.07 13.21
C ILE A 79 -7.77 13.81 12.58
N GLU A 80 -7.35 14.93 13.15
CA GLU A 80 -6.17 15.67 12.68
C GLU A 80 -4.88 14.84 12.81
N ASP A 81 -4.72 14.12 13.91
CA ASP A 81 -3.57 13.22 14.12
C ASP A 81 -3.58 12.06 13.11
N LEU A 82 -4.74 11.43 12.88
CA LEU A 82 -4.89 10.41 11.86
C LEU A 82 -4.54 10.93 10.45
N ASN A 83 -5.01 12.12 10.11
CA ASN A 83 -4.69 12.73 8.80
C ASN A 83 -3.19 12.98 8.63
N LYS A 84 -2.51 13.49 9.66
CA LYS A 84 -1.05 13.67 9.65
C LYS A 84 -0.32 12.33 9.44
N LYS A 85 -0.80 11.26 10.07
CA LYS A 85 -0.21 9.91 9.95
C LYS A 85 -0.42 9.32 8.55
N VAL A 86 -1.61 9.50 7.97
CA VAL A 86 -1.89 9.09 6.57
C VAL A 86 -0.98 9.84 5.60
N GLN A 87 -0.85 11.16 5.71
CA GLN A 87 0.03 11.95 4.87
C GLN A 87 1.51 11.55 5.02
N SER A 88 1.95 11.27 6.23
CA SER A 88 3.31 10.78 6.49
C SER A 88 3.56 9.43 5.80
N LYS A 89 2.60 8.49 5.90
CA LYS A 89 2.66 7.19 5.22
C LYS A 89 2.75 7.35 3.70
N ASP A 90 1.93 8.20 3.11
CA ASP A 90 1.92 8.43 1.66
C ASP A 90 3.24 9.07 1.19
N SER A 91 3.81 9.98 1.96
CA SER A 91 5.13 10.58 1.71
C SER A 91 6.24 9.52 1.76
N VAL A 92 6.22 8.61 2.73
CA VAL A 92 7.18 7.50 2.83
C VAL A 92 7.06 6.57 1.63
N ASN A 93 5.83 6.18 1.26
CA ASN A 93 5.59 5.33 0.09
C ASN A 93 6.11 5.97 -1.20
N LEU A 94 5.87 7.26 -1.41
CA LEU A 94 6.36 7.99 -2.58
C LEU A 94 7.89 8.02 -2.60
N SER A 95 8.52 8.30 -1.47
CA SER A 95 9.98 8.29 -1.32
C SER A 95 10.58 6.92 -1.63
N LEU A 96 9.97 5.84 -1.12
CA LEU A 96 10.37 4.46 -1.40
C LEU A 96 10.29 4.13 -2.88
N VAL A 97 9.17 4.47 -3.53
CA VAL A 97 9.00 4.24 -4.98
C VAL A 97 10.04 5.00 -5.78
N MET A 98 10.31 6.25 -5.45
CA MET A 98 11.32 7.06 -6.13
C MET A 98 12.74 6.49 -5.94
N ASN A 99 13.09 6.05 -4.74
CA ASN A 99 14.37 5.45 -4.43
C ASN A 99 14.54 4.09 -5.14
N LEU A 100 13.52 3.24 -5.09
CA LEU A 100 13.52 1.95 -5.79
C LEU A 100 13.62 2.14 -7.32
N LYS A 101 12.81 3.01 -7.91
CA LYS A 101 12.89 3.30 -9.35
C LYS A 101 14.25 3.84 -9.76
N ARG A 102 14.86 4.70 -8.95
CA ARG A 102 16.21 5.21 -9.20
C ARG A 102 17.27 4.11 -9.12
N SER A 103 17.23 3.28 -8.08
CA SER A 103 18.17 2.17 -7.87
C SER A 103 18.05 1.10 -8.95
N LEU A 104 16.83 0.90 -9.48
CA LEU A 104 16.50 -0.14 -10.47
C LEU A 104 16.48 0.38 -11.91
N SER A 105 16.81 1.66 -12.16
CA SER A 105 16.67 2.32 -13.48
C SER A 105 17.46 1.66 -14.63
N ASN A 106 18.48 0.86 -14.32
CA ASN A 106 19.29 0.14 -15.33
C ASN A 106 18.73 -1.24 -15.68
N ILE A 107 17.56 -1.61 -15.15
CA ILE A 107 16.93 -2.93 -15.36
C ILE A 107 15.72 -2.75 -16.27
N ASN A 108 15.48 -3.73 -17.13
CA ASN A 108 14.39 -3.66 -18.10
C ASN A 108 13.02 -3.57 -17.36
N ASP A 109 12.22 -2.58 -17.67
CA ASP A 109 10.88 -2.33 -17.09
C ASP A 109 9.90 -3.51 -17.27
N THR A 110 10.17 -4.40 -18.23
CA THR A 110 9.37 -5.62 -18.40
C THR A 110 9.67 -6.68 -17.35
N ASP A 111 10.82 -6.62 -16.69
CA ASP A 111 11.28 -7.62 -15.74
C ASP A 111 11.07 -7.17 -14.29
N ILE A 112 11.00 -5.85 -14.05
CA ILE A 112 10.74 -5.27 -12.72
C ILE A 112 9.74 -4.13 -12.85
N GLN A 113 8.72 -4.14 -12.00
CA GLN A 113 7.73 -3.08 -11.89
C GLN A 113 7.61 -2.64 -10.43
N VAL A 114 7.61 -1.33 -10.19
CA VAL A 114 7.43 -0.73 -8.86
C VAL A 114 6.18 0.13 -8.89
N GLU A 115 5.21 -0.20 -8.04
CA GLU A 115 3.92 0.51 -7.95
C GLU A 115 3.43 0.61 -6.50
N VAL A 116 2.56 1.58 -6.22
CA VAL A 116 1.80 1.65 -4.97
C VAL A 116 0.42 1.07 -5.22
N ARG A 117 0.04 0.07 -4.43
CA ARG A 117 -1.27 -0.58 -4.50
C ARG A 117 -1.80 -0.85 -3.09
N GLY A 118 -3.02 -0.40 -2.79
CA GLY A 118 -3.60 -0.54 -1.45
C GLY A 118 -2.80 0.16 -0.35
N GLY A 119 -2.06 1.22 -0.67
CA GLY A 119 -1.22 1.94 0.29
C GLY A 119 0.06 1.19 0.70
N LEU A 120 0.48 0.19 -0.10
CA LEU A 120 1.71 -0.58 0.07
C LEU A 120 2.55 -0.47 -1.20
N VAL A 121 3.87 -0.56 -1.04
CA VAL A 121 4.80 -0.54 -2.18
C VAL A 121 5.03 -1.98 -2.66
N HIS A 122 4.68 -2.25 -3.90
CA HIS A 122 4.86 -3.54 -4.56
C HIS A 122 6.00 -3.47 -5.55
N VAL A 123 6.98 -4.37 -5.40
CA VAL A 123 8.05 -4.60 -6.37
C VAL A 123 7.81 -5.97 -6.98
N SER A 124 7.30 -5.97 -8.21
CA SER A 124 7.00 -7.19 -8.98
C SER A 124 8.20 -7.53 -9.86
N ILE A 125 8.75 -8.73 -9.70
CA ILE A 125 9.96 -9.21 -10.40
C ILE A 125 9.61 -10.47 -11.18
N SER A 126 9.96 -10.50 -12.47
CA SER A 126 9.70 -11.67 -13.31
C SER A 126 10.54 -12.88 -12.87
N ASP A 127 9.94 -14.07 -12.92
CA ASP A 127 10.62 -15.32 -12.56
C ASP A 127 11.88 -15.58 -13.40
N LYS A 128 11.87 -15.21 -14.67
CA LYS A 128 13.03 -15.41 -15.56
C LYS A 128 14.26 -14.59 -15.12
N LEU A 129 14.04 -13.48 -14.42
CA LEU A 129 15.11 -12.67 -13.84
C LEU A 129 15.63 -13.31 -12.54
N LEU A 130 14.72 -13.77 -11.67
CA LEU A 130 15.05 -14.30 -10.35
C LEU A 130 15.62 -15.71 -10.38
N PHE A 131 15.03 -16.61 -11.18
CA PHE A 131 15.28 -18.04 -11.09
C PHE A 131 15.70 -18.66 -12.41
N LYS A 132 16.39 -19.79 -12.32
CA LYS A 132 16.56 -20.69 -13.46
C LYS A 132 15.22 -21.38 -13.74
N SER A 133 14.97 -21.72 -15.02
CA SER A 133 13.72 -22.40 -15.42
C SER A 133 13.46 -23.65 -14.58
N GLY A 134 12.23 -23.78 -14.05
CA GLY A 134 11.82 -24.92 -13.23
C GLY A 134 12.50 -25.03 -11.86
N SER A 135 13.22 -23.99 -11.41
CA SER A 135 13.99 -23.98 -10.16
C SER A 135 13.54 -22.90 -9.20
N SER A 136 13.87 -23.05 -7.94
CA SER A 136 13.82 -22.01 -6.89
C SER A 136 15.22 -21.46 -6.54
N SER A 137 16.27 -21.85 -7.28
CA SER A 137 17.61 -21.31 -7.08
C SER A 137 17.73 -19.93 -7.71
N ILE A 138 18.15 -18.97 -6.92
CA ILE A 138 18.35 -17.58 -7.36
C ILE A 138 19.52 -17.54 -8.37
N ASN A 139 19.33 -16.78 -9.41
CA ASN A 139 20.33 -16.60 -10.43
C ASN A 139 21.24 -15.38 -10.08
N LYS A 140 22.49 -15.42 -10.55
CA LYS A 140 23.48 -14.39 -10.19
C LYS A 140 23.08 -12.96 -10.59
N LYS A 141 22.30 -12.80 -11.66
CA LYS A 141 21.79 -11.47 -12.08
C LYS A 141 20.70 -10.95 -11.16
N ALA A 142 19.96 -11.85 -10.50
CA ALA A 142 18.96 -11.49 -9.54
C ALA A 142 19.57 -10.95 -8.24
N ASP A 143 20.75 -11.42 -7.89
CA ASP A 143 21.46 -10.98 -6.69
C ASP A 143 21.72 -9.48 -6.67
N ASP A 144 22.19 -8.91 -7.79
CA ASP A 144 22.38 -7.46 -7.93
C ASP A 144 21.06 -6.67 -7.76
N VAL A 145 19.95 -7.25 -8.18
CA VAL A 145 18.61 -6.65 -8.03
C VAL A 145 18.18 -6.69 -6.58
N LEU A 146 18.33 -7.85 -5.93
CA LEU A 146 17.97 -8.04 -4.52
C LEU A 146 18.85 -7.16 -3.61
N ALA A 147 20.14 -7.00 -3.92
CA ALA A 147 21.05 -6.10 -3.22
C ALA A 147 20.53 -4.65 -3.23
N LYS A 148 20.08 -4.15 -4.39
CA LYS A 148 19.55 -2.78 -4.52
C LYS A 148 18.25 -2.58 -3.76
N ILE A 149 17.37 -3.59 -3.79
CA ILE A 149 16.10 -3.56 -3.04
C ILE A 149 16.40 -3.62 -1.54
N ALA A 150 17.30 -4.50 -1.12
CA ALA A 150 17.71 -4.63 0.27
C ALA A 150 18.34 -3.35 0.83
N SER A 151 19.16 -2.65 0.04
CA SER A 151 19.71 -1.33 0.44
C SER A 151 18.60 -0.35 0.80
N VAL A 152 17.57 -0.23 -0.06
CA VAL A 152 16.43 0.66 0.22
C VAL A 152 15.63 0.20 1.45
N ILE A 153 15.46 -1.12 1.64
CA ILE A 153 14.77 -1.66 2.82
C ILE A 153 15.56 -1.39 4.10
N ASN A 154 16.89 -1.51 4.06
CA ASN A 154 17.76 -1.32 5.21
C ASN A 154 17.90 0.17 5.62
N ASP A 155 17.67 1.10 4.69
CA ASP A 155 17.58 2.53 4.99
C ASP A 155 16.32 2.90 5.82
N HIS A 156 15.39 1.93 6.01
CA HIS A 156 14.10 2.16 6.66
C HIS A 156 13.74 1.01 7.63
N ASP A 157 14.19 1.08 8.87
CA ASP A 157 14.01 0.02 9.88
C ASP A 157 12.56 -0.27 10.26
N GLN A 158 11.66 0.68 10.03
CA GLN A 158 10.23 0.59 10.39
C GLN A 158 9.41 -0.20 9.37
N LEU A 159 10.03 -0.73 8.30
CA LEU A 159 9.32 -1.44 7.25
C LEU A 159 9.38 -2.94 7.46
N GLN A 160 8.29 -3.61 7.21
CA GLN A 160 8.20 -5.06 7.06
C GLN A 160 8.13 -5.43 5.58
N VAL A 161 8.57 -6.63 5.25
CA VAL A 161 8.65 -7.12 3.89
C VAL A 161 7.96 -8.47 3.79
N LEU A 162 6.93 -8.53 2.97
CA LEU A 162 6.27 -9.77 2.59
C LEU A 162 6.71 -10.14 1.17
N VAL A 163 7.28 -11.32 1.00
CA VAL A 163 7.65 -11.86 -0.31
C VAL A 163 6.61 -12.88 -0.72
N GLU A 164 5.89 -12.61 -1.81
CA GLU A 164 4.88 -13.50 -2.37
C GLU A 164 5.34 -14.11 -3.70
N GLY A 165 5.34 -15.45 -3.76
CA GLY A 165 5.58 -16.18 -5.00
C GLY A 165 4.27 -16.45 -5.76
N HIS A 166 4.28 -16.26 -7.08
CA HIS A 166 3.14 -16.51 -7.97
C HIS A 166 3.58 -17.41 -9.12
N THR A 167 2.68 -18.27 -9.59
CA THR A 167 2.87 -19.13 -10.76
C THR A 167 1.82 -18.82 -11.83
N ASP A 168 2.02 -19.37 -12.99
CA ASP A 168 0.93 -19.55 -13.97
C ASP A 168 0.07 -20.77 -13.59
N ASN A 169 -0.94 -21.08 -14.40
CA ASN A 169 -1.85 -22.20 -14.19
C ASN A 169 -1.30 -23.56 -14.70
N VAL A 170 -0.08 -23.59 -15.27
CA VAL A 170 0.52 -24.85 -15.70
C VAL A 170 0.90 -25.67 -14.47
N PRO A 171 0.39 -26.91 -14.34
CA PRO A 171 0.72 -27.75 -13.20
C PRO A 171 2.22 -28.03 -13.13
N MET A 172 2.79 -27.86 -11.94
CA MET A 172 4.18 -28.22 -11.65
C MET A 172 4.19 -29.45 -10.72
N ASN A 173 4.94 -30.48 -11.11
CA ASN A 173 5.19 -31.65 -10.28
C ASN A 173 6.59 -32.17 -10.57
N THR A 174 7.42 -32.27 -9.54
CA THR A 174 8.77 -32.85 -9.60
C THR A 174 9.02 -33.65 -8.31
N SER A 175 10.15 -34.33 -8.21
CA SER A 175 10.53 -35.06 -6.99
C SER A 175 10.56 -34.20 -5.70
N CYS A 176 10.73 -32.89 -5.82
CA CYS A 176 10.86 -31.96 -4.70
C CYS A 176 9.78 -30.87 -4.65
N ILE A 177 8.86 -30.84 -5.62
CA ILE A 177 7.79 -29.84 -5.75
C ILE A 177 6.52 -30.63 -6.07
N THR A 178 5.54 -30.59 -5.17
CA THR A 178 4.30 -31.34 -5.31
C THR A 178 3.33 -30.64 -6.25
N ASP A 179 3.27 -29.30 -6.18
CA ASP A 179 2.33 -28.46 -6.93
C ASP A 179 2.82 -27.02 -7.04
N ASN A 180 1.95 -26.17 -7.57
CA ASN A 180 2.21 -24.72 -7.71
C ASN A 180 2.25 -23.99 -6.36
N TRP A 181 1.61 -24.50 -5.32
CA TRP A 181 1.74 -23.96 -3.96
C TRP A 181 3.16 -24.15 -3.46
N ASP A 182 3.68 -25.38 -3.53
CA ASP A 182 5.05 -25.69 -3.15
C ASP A 182 6.07 -24.84 -3.90
N LEU A 183 5.90 -24.72 -5.22
CA LEU A 183 6.80 -23.94 -6.06
C LEU A 183 6.82 -22.48 -5.63
N SER A 184 5.64 -21.88 -5.45
CA SER A 184 5.50 -20.47 -5.11
C SER A 184 6.10 -20.15 -3.74
N VAL A 185 5.83 -20.99 -2.73
CA VAL A 185 6.41 -20.83 -1.38
C VAL A 185 7.92 -21.01 -1.38
N LYS A 186 8.44 -22.04 -2.07
CA LYS A 186 9.89 -22.28 -2.15
C LYS A 186 10.63 -21.14 -2.80
N ARG A 187 10.05 -20.51 -3.84
CA ARG A 187 10.62 -19.33 -4.50
C ARG A 187 10.62 -18.11 -3.59
N ALA A 188 9.50 -17.83 -2.92
CA ALA A 188 9.44 -16.76 -1.93
C ALA A 188 10.47 -16.96 -0.81
N THR A 189 10.58 -18.18 -0.28
CA THR A 189 11.56 -18.51 0.75
C THR A 189 13.00 -18.35 0.26
N ALA A 190 13.31 -18.68 -0.99
CA ALA A 190 14.65 -18.48 -1.55
C ALA A 190 15.02 -16.99 -1.60
N VAL A 191 14.08 -16.11 -1.99
CA VAL A 191 14.27 -14.65 -1.98
C VAL A 191 14.45 -14.14 -0.55
N VAL A 192 13.61 -14.56 0.40
CA VAL A 192 13.76 -14.20 1.82
C VAL A 192 15.12 -14.58 2.37
N ARG A 193 15.60 -15.78 2.07
CA ARG A 193 16.94 -16.24 2.49
C ARG A 193 18.06 -15.39 1.90
N SER A 194 17.96 -15.01 0.63
CA SER A 194 18.96 -14.13 0.01
C SER A 194 18.93 -12.75 0.66
N LEU A 195 17.75 -12.14 0.87
CA LEU A 195 17.61 -10.85 1.55
C LEU A 195 18.20 -10.88 2.96
N ALA A 196 17.97 -11.98 3.72
CA ALA A 196 18.45 -12.10 5.08
C ALA A 196 19.95 -12.40 5.16
N ASN A 197 20.42 -13.43 4.44
CA ASN A 197 21.76 -13.99 4.65
C ASN A 197 22.83 -13.26 3.83
N GLU A 198 22.47 -12.77 2.63
CA GLU A 198 23.41 -12.17 1.69
C GLU A 198 23.35 -10.64 1.72
N HIS A 199 22.15 -10.08 2.00
CA HIS A 199 21.92 -8.63 1.98
C HIS A 199 21.56 -8.03 3.34
N TYR A 200 21.66 -8.81 4.42
CA TYR A 200 21.58 -8.34 5.82
C TYR A 200 20.27 -7.64 6.19
N VAL A 201 19.16 -7.98 5.52
CA VAL A 201 17.83 -7.56 5.97
C VAL A 201 17.45 -8.37 7.21
N SER A 202 17.06 -7.68 8.29
CA SER A 202 16.71 -8.36 9.56
C SER A 202 15.62 -9.42 9.34
N PRO A 203 15.85 -10.69 9.74
CA PRO A 203 14.91 -11.80 9.48
C PRO A 203 13.54 -11.61 10.10
N GLU A 204 13.44 -10.91 11.23
CA GLU A 204 12.18 -10.57 11.91
C GLU A 204 11.26 -9.67 11.08
N ARG A 205 11.82 -8.99 10.08
CA ARG A 205 11.10 -8.11 9.15
C ARG A 205 10.61 -8.83 7.91
N LEU A 206 10.99 -10.09 7.71
CA LEU A 206 10.78 -10.85 6.48
C LEU A 206 9.72 -11.92 6.66
N THR A 207 8.79 -11.99 5.72
CA THR A 207 7.79 -13.05 5.62
C THR A 207 7.80 -13.63 4.21
N ALA A 208 7.74 -14.96 4.07
CA ALA A 208 7.60 -15.64 2.79
C ALA A 208 6.19 -16.23 2.66
N ALA A 209 5.54 -16.02 1.51
CA ALA A 209 4.23 -16.56 1.20
C ALA A 209 4.15 -17.08 -0.24
N GLY A 210 3.22 -17.99 -0.50
CA GLY A 210 2.90 -18.47 -1.84
C GLY A 210 1.44 -18.19 -2.18
N ARG A 211 1.19 -17.90 -3.43
CA ARG A 211 -0.16 -17.67 -3.99
C ARG A 211 -0.52 -18.66 -5.09
N ALA A 212 0.40 -19.55 -5.46
CA ALA A 212 0.24 -20.43 -6.62
C ALA A 212 -0.25 -19.65 -7.85
N SER A 213 -1.26 -20.16 -8.55
CA SER A 213 -1.86 -19.51 -9.73
C SER A 213 -3.17 -18.75 -9.46
N TYR A 214 -3.54 -18.56 -8.18
CA TYR A 214 -4.86 -18.05 -7.79
C TYR A 214 -4.98 -16.52 -7.78
N VAL A 215 -3.86 -15.80 -7.95
CA VAL A 215 -3.85 -14.33 -8.06
C VAL A 215 -3.12 -13.96 -9.35
N PRO A 216 -3.72 -14.23 -10.53
CA PRO A 216 -3.09 -13.92 -11.80
C PRO A 216 -3.05 -12.40 -12.02
N LYS A 217 -2.00 -11.92 -12.66
CA LYS A 217 -1.83 -10.53 -13.11
C LYS A 217 -2.37 -10.32 -14.51
N ASP A 218 -2.39 -11.41 -15.31
CA ASP A 218 -2.85 -11.43 -16.68
C ASP A 218 -3.54 -12.77 -16.96
N ASP A 219 -4.15 -12.92 -18.17
CA ASP A 219 -4.73 -14.20 -18.56
C ASP A 219 -3.68 -15.31 -18.62
N ASN A 220 -4.11 -16.56 -18.44
CA ASN A 220 -3.25 -17.73 -18.56
C ASN A 220 -3.31 -18.40 -19.95
N ASP A 221 -4.12 -17.88 -20.86
CA ASP A 221 -4.34 -18.48 -22.17
C ASP A 221 -3.16 -18.20 -23.10
N SER A 222 -2.56 -17.02 -23.00
CA SER A 222 -1.40 -16.63 -23.77
C SER A 222 -0.07 -16.98 -23.08
N ALA A 223 0.97 -17.30 -23.86
CA ALA A 223 2.30 -17.50 -23.31
C ALA A 223 2.84 -16.23 -22.63
N GLN A 224 2.45 -15.06 -23.13
CA GLN A 224 2.83 -13.78 -22.58
C GLN A 224 2.14 -13.51 -21.24
N GLY A 225 0.83 -13.79 -21.12
CA GLY A 225 0.09 -13.67 -19.87
C GLY A 225 0.65 -14.62 -18.80
N ARG A 226 0.88 -15.90 -19.14
CA ARG A 226 1.56 -16.85 -18.23
C ARG A 226 2.93 -16.34 -17.78
N SER A 227 3.70 -15.73 -18.66
CA SER A 227 5.01 -15.16 -18.27
C SER A 227 4.89 -14.02 -17.27
N ARG A 228 3.83 -13.19 -17.35
CA ARG A 228 3.57 -12.11 -16.37
C ARG A 228 3.03 -12.67 -15.04
N ASN A 229 2.31 -13.79 -15.09
CA ASN A 229 1.81 -14.46 -13.89
C ASN A 229 2.94 -15.10 -13.08
N ARG A 230 3.96 -15.67 -13.74
CA ARG A 230 5.17 -16.18 -13.07
C ARG A 230 6.05 -15.03 -12.58
N ARG A 231 5.84 -14.63 -11.35
CA ARG A 231 6.51 -13.49 -10.72
C ARG A 231 6.71 -13.71 -9.23
N THR A 232 7.57 -12.93 -8.66
CA THR A 232 7.67 -12.75 -7.21
C THR A 232 7.38 -11.30 -6.89
N GLU A 233 6.47 -11.06 -5.96
CA GLU A 233 6.17 -9.72 -5.45
C GLU A 233 6.86 -9.52 -4.10
N ILE A 234 7.66 -8.46 -3.99
CA ILE A 234 8.20 -7.98 -2.72
C ILE A 234 7.32 -6.81 -2.30
N ILE A 235 6.54 -7.03 -1.23
CA ILE A 235 5.57 -6.07 -0.71
C ILE A 235 6.18 -5.42 0.52
N ILE A 236 6.40 -4.11 0.44
CA ILE A 236 6.98 -3.32 1.52
C ILE A 236 5.87 -2.57 2.21
N GLN A 237 5.74 -2.78 3.51
CA GLN A 237 4.66 -2.25 4.33
C GLN A 237 5.18 -1.67 5.65
N PRO A 238 4.54 -0.64 6.20
CA PRO A 238 4.81 -0.18 7.56
C PRO A 238 4.47 -1.27 8.59
N ARG A 239 5.11 -1.24 9.74
CA ARG A 239 4.77 -2.14 10.85
C ARG A 239 3.34 -1.87 11.33
N LEU A 240 2.49 -2.90 11.30
CA LEU A 240 1.08 -2.82 11.68
C LEU A 240 0.87 -2.65 13.20
N ASP A 241 1.80 -3.12 14.01
CA ASP A 241 1.78 -2.94 15.48
C ASP A 241 1.73 -1.46 15.88
N GLN A 242 2.49 -0.60 15.19
CA GLN A 242 2.40 0.85 15.39
C GLN A 242 1.04 1.42 14.96
N PHE A 243 0.44 0.85 13.92
CA PHE A 243 -0.87 1.28 13.46
C PHE A 243 -1.98 0.87 14.45
N PHE A 244 -1.92 -0.34 15.03
CA PHE A 244 -2.90 -0.78 16.02
C PHE A 244 -2.77 -0.02 17.36
N GLN A 245 -1.56 0.29 17.83
CA GLN A 245 -1.35 1.17 18.99
C GLN A 245 -1.97 2.57 18.82
N LEU A 246 -2.10 3.02 17.56
CA LEU A 246 -2.72 4.29 17.23
C LEU A 246 -4.25 4.22 17.15
N MET A 247 -4.80 3.01 16.99
CA MET A 247 -6.24 2.76 16.96
C MET A 247 -6.79 2.37 18.35
N GLU A 248 -5.93 2.05 19.30
CA GLU A 248 -6.33 1.95 20.69
C GLU A 248 -6.75 3.34 21.16
N ALA A 249 -8.06 3.55 21.23
CA ALA A 249 -8.62 4.78 21.77
C ALA A 249 -8.02 5.01 23.17
N PRO A 250 -7.66 6.25 23.52
CA PRO A 250 -7.24 6.53 24.89
C PRO A 250 -8.31 5.99 25.85
N GLU A 251 -7.90 5.24 26.85
CA GLU A 251 -8.70 4.52 27.87
C GLU A 251 -9.55 5.45 28.75
N ALA A 252 -10.28 6.39 28.21
CA ALA A 252 -11.05 7.38 28.93
C ALA A 252 -12.43 7.65 28.30
N LEU A 253 -13.23 6.60 28.15
CA LEU A 253 -14.66 6.72 27.90
C LEU A 253 -15.48 5.86 28.89
N ASN A 254 -15.07 5.80 30.14
CA ASN A 254 -15.93 5.36 31.26
C ASN A 254 -16.29 6.54 32.13
#